data_346b0c84b3b0fcfc56ca4c37a0e37067
#
_entry.id   346b0c84b3b0fcfc56ca4c37a0e37067
#
_cell.length_a   1.000
_cell.length_b   1.000
_cell.length_c   1.000
_cell.angle_alpha   90.00
_cell.angle_beta   90.00
_cell.angle_gamma   90.00
#
_symmetry.space_group_name_H-M   'P 1'
#
loop_
_entity.id
_entity.type
_entity.pdbx_description
1 polymer ?
#
loop_
_entity_poly.entity_id
_entity_poly.type
_entity_poly.pdbx_seq_one_letter_code
_entity_poly.pdbx_strand_id
1 'polypeptide(L)'
;RDPEMSRGLGDVYKRQDNIALINKDIVLKNLNIVQTSKGYYTYNSVHPATYNVNGEQTLVYVAPREISNTSSTYNHKTYEYTHGYGTIITSVTSTDKTGNIEYLQKDFNSNEVVTISQPRIYFGLETNYTAVTNSNKVEFDYPITSSTKAENAENAYDGQAGLSLNFFDRLILAIKENDLQLAFSNKVNSESKILINRNIIKRAKTLMPYVSYDENPYLVTTNEGKLVWVIDGYTISECYPYSQKLTLEDGIINKKQINYIRNSVKVLVDAYDGTVKFYITDRNDPIIMAYQKMYKDLFVDKDETIPE
;
A
#
# COMPACT_ATOMS: atom_id res chain seq x y z
N ARG A 1 36.30 13.53 -34.48
CA ARG A 1 34.96 13.04 -34.01
C ARG A 1 35.12 12.57 -32.58
N ASP A 2 34.48 13.26 -31.72
CA ASP A 2 34.53 13.03 -30.27
C ASP A 2 33.80 11.73 -29.93
N PRO A 3 34.46 10.68 -29.42
CA PRO A 3 33.81 9.44 -29.10
C PRO A 3 32.83 9.55 -27.92
N GLU A 4 32.87 10.65 -27.18
CA GLU A 4 31.93 10.89 -26.07
C GLU A 4 30.54 11.32 -26.54
N MET A 5 30.41 12.03 -27.66
CA MET A 5 29.08 12.36 -28.21
C MET A 5 28.32 11.13 -28.72
N SER A 6 29.05 10.10 -29.20
CA SER A 6 28.42 8.82 -29.59
C SER A 6 27.88 8.01 -28.41
N ARG A 7 28.48 8.12 -27.22
CA ARG A 7 28.01 7.46 -25.98
C ARG A 7 26.78 8.16 -25.43
N GLY A 8 26.70 9.50 -25.51
CA GLY A 8 25.56 10.26 -25.03
C GLY A 8 24.26 9.96 -25.80
N LEU A 9 24.35 9.77 -27.13
CA LEU A 9 23.18 9.40 -27.94
C LEU A 9 22.70 7.96 -27.66
N GLY A 10 23.61 7.02 -27.43
CA GLY A 10 23.26 5.64 -27.05
C GLY A 10 22.54 5.57 -25.68
N ASP A 11 22.97 6.37 -24.72
CA ASP A 11 22.31 6.46 -23.41
C ASP A 11 20.94 7.15 -23.49
N VAL A 12 20.78 8.15 -24.35
CA VAL A 12 19.49 8.81 -24.59
C VAL A 12 18.48 7.83 -25.19
N TYR A 13 18.86 7.02 -26.16
CA TYR A 13 17.99 6.00 -26.75
C TYR A 13 17.62 4.89 -25.75
N LYS A 14 18.57 4.42 -24.93
CA LYS A 14 18.29 3.43 -23.87
C LYS A 14 17.38 3.98 -22.78
N ARG A 15 17.48 5.29 -22.47
CA ARG A 15 16.57 5.94 -21.52
C ARG A 15 15.17 6.16 -22.07
N GLN A 16 15.01 6.25 -23.38
CA GLN A 16 13.70 6.42 -24.04
C GLN A 16 12.83 5.15 -23.94
N ASP A 17 13.43 3.98 -23.85
CA ASP A 17 12.70 2.72 -23.78
C ASP A 17 11.94 2.50 -22.45
N ASN A 18 12.32 3.25 -21.39
CA ASN A 18 11.73 3.16 -20.05
C ASN A 18 11.18 4.52 -19.54
N ILE A 19 10.66 5.36 -20.45
CA ILE A 19 10.01 6.62 -20.09
C ILE A 19 8.49 6.44 -20.15
N ALA A 20 7.79 6.82 -19.08
CA ALA A 20 6.34 6.82 -19.07
C ALA A 20 5.79 7.87 -20.06
N LEU A 21 5.12 7.42 -21.10
CA LEU A 21 4.44 8.26 -22.09
C LEU A 21 2.96 8.49 -21.70
N ILE A 22 2.36 7.56 -20.96
CA ILE A 22 0.99 7.65 -20.51
C ILE A 22 0.96 8.27 -19.11
N ASN A 23 0.14 9.30 -18.92
CA ASN A 23 -0.01 9.94 -17.61
C ASN A 23 -0.73 9.00 -16.64
N LYS A 24 -0.18 8.82 -15.43
CA LYS A 24 -0.74 7.97 -14.36
C LYS A 24 -2.18 8.33 -13.97
N ASP A 25 -2.55 9.63 -14.02
CA ASP A 25 -3.89 10.08 -13.65
C ASP A 25 -4.93 9.66 -14.71
N ILE A 26 -4.52 9.56 -15.98
CA ILE A 26 -5.37 9.02 -17.05
C ILE A 26 -5.59 7.52 -16.82
N VAL A 27 -4.52 6.79 -16.46
CA VAL A 27 -4.61 5.36 -16.12
C VAL A 27 -5.58 5.16 -14.95
N LEU A 28 -5.43 5.93 -13.88
CA LEU A 28 -6.29 5.86 -12.69
C LEU A 28 -7.75 6.12 -13.02
N LYS A 29 -8.05 7.17 -13.80
CA LYS A 29 -9.40 7.48 -14.25
C LYS A 29 -10.00 6.36 -15.09
N ASN A 30 -9.24 5.81 -16.03
CA ASN A 30 -9.69 4.72 -16.89
C ASN A 30 -10.01 3.45 -16.08
N LEU A 31 -9.12 3.05 -15.16
CA LEU A 31 -9.34 1.91 -14.27
C LEU A 31 -10.64 2.06 -13.48
N ASN A 32 -10.89 3.23 -12.89
CA ASN A 32 -12.10 3.47 -12.13
C ASN A 32 -13.38 3.49 -13.00
N ILE A 33 -13.32 4.01 -14.22
CA ILE A 33 -14.45 3.95 -15.18
C ILE A 33 -14.81 2.50 -15.50
N VAL A 34 -13.81 1.67 -15.82
CA VAL A 34 -14.03 0.25 -16.13
C VAL A 34 -14.57 -0.49 -14.90
N GLN A 35 -14.14 -0.12 -13.70
CA GLN A 35 -14.55 -0.76 -12.44
C GLN A 35 -15.93 -0.29 -11.93
N THR A 36 -16.46 0.85 -12.40
CA THR A 36 -17.72 1.44 -11.92
C THR A 36 -18.90 0.45 -11.95
N SER A 37 -18.90 -0.50 -12.88
CA SER A 37 -19.94 -1.53 -12.97
C SER A 37 -19.93 -2.55 -11.83
N LYS A 38 -18.86 -2.62 -11.03
CA LYS A 38 -18.65 -3.63 -9.99
C LYS A 38 -18.44 -3.06 -8.57
N GLY A 39 -18.76 -1.84 -8.33
CA GLY A 39 -18.93 -1.03 -7.11
C GLY A 39 -18.20 -1.36 -5.79
N TYR A 40 -17.51 -2.48 -5.66
CA TYR A 40 -16.84 -2.91 -4.42
C TYR A 40 -15.31 -2.74 -4.43
N TYR A 41 -14.67 -2.69 -5.59
CA TYR A 41 -13.24 -2.33 -5.69
C TYR A 41 -13.08 -0.89 -6.15
N THR A 42 -11.99 -0.27 -5.70
CA THR A 42 -11.57 1.06 -6.13
C THR A 42 -10.06 1.08 -6.37
N TYR A 43 -9.64 1.99 -7.26
CA TYR A 43 -8.23 2.29 -7.47
C TYR A 43 -8.01 3.73 -7.03
N ASN A 44 -7.21 3.95 -6.00
CA ASN A 44 -6.94 5.28 -5.45
C ASN A 44 -5.54 5.78 -5.81
N SER A 45 -4.69 4.87 -6.26
CA SER A 45 -3.33 5.19 -6.63
C SER A 45 -2.83 4.32 -7.78
N VAL A 46 -1.93 4.90 -8.56
CA VAL A 46 -1.17 4.23 -9.61
C VAL A 46 0.30 4.58 -9.39
N HIS A 47 1.14 3.58 -9.26
CA HIS A 47 2.56 3.76 -8.96
C HIS A 47 3.43 3.23 -10.09
N PRO A 48 4.51 3.94 -10.47
CA PRO A 48 5.51 3.38 -11.36
C PRO A 48 6.32 2.31 -10.61
N ALA A 49 6.57 1.20 -11.27
CA ALA A 49 7.44 0.13 -10.81
C ALA A 49 8.23 -0.45 -11.98
N THR A 50 9.31 -1.16 -11.70
CA THR A 50 10.08 -1.86 -12.73
C THR A 50 10.02 -3.34 -12.46
N TYR A 51 9.49 -4.09 -13.43
CA TYR A 51 9.42 -5.55 -13.36
C TYR A 51 10.08 -6.18 -14.59
N ASN A 52 10.46 -7.45 -14.45
CA ASN A 52 10.92 -8.23 -15.58
C ASN A 52 9.72 -8.70 -16.41
N VAL A 53 9.55 -8.14 -17.59
CA VAL A 53 8.50 -8.52 -18.55
C VAL A 53 9.18 -9.20 -19.73
N ASN A 54 8.92 -10.47 -19.95
CA ASN A 54 9.50 -11.28 -21.03
C ASN A 54 11.06 -11.25 -21.10
N GLY A 55 11.71 -11.15 -19.93
CA GLY A 55 13.18 -11.13 -19.85
C GLY A 55 13.82 -9.74 -19.86
N GLU A 56 13.04 -8.68 -20.03
CA GLU A 56 13.51 -7.30 -20.02
C GLU A 56 12.97 -6.51 -18.82
N GLN A 57 13.83 -5.69 -18.21
CA GLN A 57 13.43 -4.76 -17.17
C GLN A 57 12.56 -3.65 -17.75
N THR A 58 11.28 -3.70 -17.49
CA THR A 58 10.28 -2.81 -18.09
C THR A 58 9.62 -1.95 -17.01
N LEU A 59 9.54 -0.63 -17.29
CA LEU A 59 8.76 0.28 -16.46
C LEU A 59 7.27 0.03 -16.71
N VAL A 60 6.53 -0.13 -15.64
CA VAL A 60 5.08 -0.40 -15.65
C VAL A 60 4.36 0.47 -14.64
N TYR A 61 3.04 0.58 -14.75
CA TYR A 61 2.19 1.10 -13.70
C TYR A 61 1.51 -0.02 -12.94
N VAL A 62 1.55 0.08 -11.62
CA VAL A 62 0.90 -0.84 -10.68
C VAL A 62 -0.25 -0.12 -9.97
N ALA A 63 -1.42 -0.70 -10.01
CA ALA A 63 -2.62 -0.21 -9.33
C ALA A 63 -3.16 -1.27 -8.37
N PRO A 64 -3.12 -1.06 -7.05
CA PRO A 64 -3.72 -1.97 -6.08
C PRO A 64 -5.24 -1.91 -6.16
N ARG A 65 -5.89 -3.08 -6.08
CA ARG A 65 -7.35 -3.15 -5.93
C ARG A 65 -7.71 -3.08 -4.45
N GLU A 66 -8.05 -1.91 -3.97
CA GLU A 66 -8.56 -1.75 -2.61
C GLU A 66 -10.08 -1.83 -2.57
N ILE A 67 -10.65 -2.14 -1.40
CA ILE A 67 -12.10 -2.16 -1.22
C ILE A 67 -12.64 -0.73 -1.11
N SER A 68 -13.64 -0.41 -1.93
CA SER A 68 -14.42 0.81 -1.81
C SER A 68 -15.56 0.61 -0.81
N ASN A 69 -15.50 1.33 0.31
CA ASN A 69 -16.52 1.23 1.36
C ASN A 69 -17.38 2.50 1.53
N THR A 70 -17.30 3.41 0.57
CA THR A 70 -17.97 4.72 0.65
C THR A 70 -19.49 4.62 0.68
N SER A 71 -20.07 3.58 0.09
CA SER A 71 -21.54 3.35 0.03
C SER A 71 -21.99 2.09 0.75
N SER A 72 -21.09 1.36 1.42
CA SER A 72 -21.42 0.08 2.06
C SER A 72 -22.09 0.27 3.42
N THR A 73 -23.03 -0.63 3.74
CA THR A 73 -23.60 -0.71 5.10
C THR A 73 -22.53 -1.11 6.12
N TYR A 74 -22.77 -0.84 7.40
CA TYR A 74 -21.87 -1.23 8.50
C TYR A 74 -21.48 -2.71 8.41
N ASN A 75 -22.44 -3.58 8.18
CA ASN A 75 -22.21 -5.02 8.13
C ASN A 75 -21.31 -5.42 6.95
N HIS A 76 -21.53 -4.83 5.77
CA HIS A 76 -20.72 -5.14 4.60
C HIS A 76 -19.27 -4.72 4.81
N LYS A 77 -19.01 -3.46 5.24
CA LYS A 77 -17.64 -2.97 5.41
C LYS A 77 -16.89 -3.62 6.58
N THR A 78 -17.61 -4.08 7.61
CA THR A 78 -16.98 -4.62 8.82
C THR A 78 -16.75 -6.12 8.74
N TYR A 79 -17.64 -6.88 8.06
CA TYR A 79 -17.63 -8.34 8.12
C TYR A 79 -17.51 -9.03 6.76
N GLU A 80 -17.95 -8.41 5.68
CA GLU A 80 -18.04 -9.07 4.37
C GLU A 80 -16.96 -8.56 3.40
N TYR A 81 -16.86 -7.26 3.18
CA TYR A 81 -15.85 -6.65 2.28
C TYR A 81 -14.67 -6.14 3.09
N THR A 82 -13.93 -7.06 3.68
CA THR A 82 -12.87 -6.77 4.64
C THR A 82 -11.53 -6.41 3.99
N HIS A 83 -11.27 -6.85 2.75
CA HIS A 83 -9.98 -6.73 2.09
C HIS A 83 -10.09 -6.47 0.59
N GLY A 84 -9.07 -5.85 0.03
CA GLY A 84 -8.84 -5.75 -1.41
C GLY A 84 -8.16 -6.99 -1.96
N TYR A 85 -7.95 -7.07 -3.29
CA TYR A 85 -7.40 -8.26 -3.92
C TYR A 85 -6.49 -7.95 -5.10
N GLY A 86 -5.20 -8.20 -4.93
CA GLY A 86 -4.19 -8.15 -5.99
C GLY A 86 -3.96 -6.76 -6.60
N THR A 87 -3.27 -6.76 -7.70
CA THR A 87 -2.92 -5.54 -8.42
C THR A 87 -3.26 -5.67 -9.90
N ILE A 88 -3.47 -4.53 -10.55
CA ILE A 88 -3.44 -4.42 -12.01
C ILE A 88 -2.08 -3.86 -12.41
N ILE A 89 -1.49 -4.42 -13.45
CA ILE A 89 -0.24 -3.93 -14.05
C ILE A 89 -0.54 -3.53 -15.49
N THR A 90 -0.19 -2.29 -15.84
CA THR A 90 -0.39 -1.74 -17.17
C THR A 90 0.92 -1.24 -17.78
N SER A 91 0.96 -1.20 -19.10
CA SER A 91 2.06 -0.55 -19.81
C SER A 91 2.08 0.96 -19.53
N VAL A 92 3.28 1.54 -19.50
CA VAL A 92 3.49 3.00 -19.42
C VAL A 92 3.68 3.66 -20.80
N THR A 93 3.87 2.86 -21.86
CA THR A 93 4.26 3.34 -23.18
C THR A 93 3.29 2.97 -24.28
N SER A 94 2.57 1.85 -24.15
CA SER A 94 1.75 1.27 -25.22
C SER A 94 0.27 1.22 -24.87
N THR A 95 -0.51 1.25 -25.94
CA THR A 95 -1.96 1.06 -25.91
C THR A 95 -2.31 -0.22 -26.67
N ASP A 96 -3.46 -0.78 -26.40
CA ASP A 96 -3.99 -1.90 -27.16
C ASP A 96 -4.38 -1.49 -28.60
N LYS A 97 -4.79 -2.45 -29.42
CA LYS A 97 -5.17 -2.22 -30.84
C LYS A 97 -6.36 -1.25 -30.99
N THR A 98 -7.09 -0.97 -29.93
CA THR A 98 -8.26 -0.08 -29.92
C THR A 98 -7.93 1.30 -29.31
N GLY A 99 -6.67 1.54 -28.92
CA GLY A 99 -6.22 2.78 -28.29
C GLY A 99 -6.48 2.87 -26.79
N ASN A 100 -6.94 1.79 -26.15
CA ASN A 100 -7.08 1.73 -24.70
C ASN A 100 -5.75 1.38 -24.03
N ILE A 101 -5.70 1.57 -22.70
CA ILE A 101 -4.54 1.19 -21.91
C ILE A 101 -4.26 -0.30 -22.06
N GLU A 102 -3.02 -0.65 -22.35
CA GLU A 102 -2.59 -2.04 -22.44
C GLU A 102 -2.39 -2.63 -21.05
N TYR A 103 -3.15 -3.69 -20.75
CA TYR A 103 -3.05 -4.44 -19.50
C TYR A 103 -2.02 -5.56 -19.68
N LEU A 104 -0.99 -5.55 -18.83
CA LEU A 104 0.04 -6.60 -18.78
C LEU A 104 -0.35 -7.71 -17.78
N GLN A 105 -1.08 -7.34 -16.72
CA GLN A 105 -1.67 -8.27 -15.74
C GLN A 105 -2.94 -7.66 -15.19
N LYS A 106 -4.09 -8.32 -15.33
CA LYS A 106 -5.39 -7.75 -14.92
C LYS A 106 -6.30 -8.71 -14.17
N ASP A 107 -6.20 -10.00 -14.40
CA ASP A 107 -7.11 -10.98 -13.82
C ASP A 107 -6.74 -11.29 -12.37
N PHE A 108 -7.70 -11.80 -11.58
CA PHE A 108 -7.51 -12.01 -10.14
C PHE A 108 -6.43 -13.08 -9.84
N ASN A 109 -6.29 -14.07 -10.69
CA ASN A 109 -5.31 -15.15 -10.54
C ASN A 109 -4.23 -15.13 -11.63
N SER A 110 -4.02 -14.00 -12.28
CA SER A 110 -3.02 -13.83 -13.33
C SER A 110 -1.64 -13.59 -12.71
N ASN A 111 -0.64 -14.29 -13.25
CA ASN A 111 0.77 -14.21 -12.86
C ASN A 111 1.65 -13.94 -14.10
N GLU A 112 1.17 -13.13 -15.01
CA GLU A 112 1.81 -12.89 -16.32
C GLU A 112 3.09 -12.07 -16.19
N VAL A 113 3.10 -11.11 -15.26
CA VAL A 113 4.25 -10.23 -15.00
C VAL A 113 4.92 -10.60 -13.68
N VAL A 114 4.12 -10.68 -12.60
CA VAL A 114 4.60 -11.04 -11.26
C VAL A 114 3.70 -12.12 -10.66
N THR A 115 4.32 -13.07 -9.98
CA THR A 115 3.59 -14.08 -9.20
C THR A 115 3.22 -13.50 -7.85
N ILE A 116 1.93 -13.41 -7.56
CA ILE A 116 1.43 -12.95 -6.26
C ILE A 116 0.94 -14.16 -5.48
N SER A 117 1.68 -14.55 -4.44
CA SER A 117 1.35 -15.69 -3.58
C SER A 117 0.26 -15.36 -2.56
N GLN A 118 0.24 -14.10 -2.07
CA GLN A 118 -0.78 -13.59 -1.16
C GLN A 118 -1.37 -12.29 -1.71
N PRO A 119 -2.49 -12.36 -2.46
CA PRO A 119 -3.05 -11.19 -3.14
C PRO A 119 -3.95 -10.31 -2.27
N ARG A 120 -4.33 -10.75 -1.06
CA ARG A 120 -5.31 -10.05 -0.22
C ARG A 120 -4.70 -8.84 0.47
N ILE A 121 -5.41 -7.70 0.41
CA ILE A 121 -4.96 -6.41 0.95
C ILE A 121 -5.88 -6.05 2.13
N TYR A 122 -5.51 -6.47 3.33
CA TYR A 122 -6.21 -6.10 4.55
C TYR A 122 -5.76 -4.75 5.10
N PHE A 123 -4.50 -4.36 4.81
CA PHE A 123 -3.90 -3.10 5.21
C PHE A 123 -3.55 -2.30 3.96
N GLY A 124 -4.10 -1.09 3.85
CA GLY A 124 -3.96 -0.26 2.66
C GLY A 124 -4.19 1.22 2.95
N LEU A 125 -4.37 2.02 1.91
CA LEU A 125 -4.61 3.46 2.01
C LEU A 125 -6.08 3.76 2.36
N GLU A 126 -7.02 2.96 1.83
CA GLU A 126 -8.46 3.19 1.96
C GLU A 126 -9.09 2.48 3.16
N THR A 127 -8.34 1.64 3.85
CA THR A 127 -8.83 0.85 4.99
C THR A 127 -8.89 1.67 6.29
N ASN A 128 -9.74 2.69 6.30
CA ASN A 128 -9.88 3.64 7.43
C ASN A 128 -10.90 3.18 8.52
N TYR A 129 -11.36 1.95 8.49
CA TYR A 129 -12.38 1.39 9.37
C TYR A 129 -11.90 0.08 9.98
N THR A 130 -12.53 -0.30 11.10
CA THR A 130 -12.31 -1.59 11.74
C THR A 130 -12.92 -2.71 10.91
N ALA A 131 -12.21 -3.81 10.72
CA ALA A 131 -12.74 -5.02 10.13
C ALA A 131 -12.67 -6.18 11.11
N VAL A 132 -13.61 -7.10 10.99
CA VAL A 132 -13.68 -8.32 11.80
C VAL A 132 -13.61 -9.50 10.85
N THR A 133 -12.54 -10.25 10.94
CA THR A 133 -12.30 -11.46 10.17
C THR A 133 -12.72 -12.69 10.95
N ASN A 134 -12.94 -13.81 10.26
CA ASN A 134 -13.38 -15.08 10.83
C ASN A 134 -14.64 -14.93 11.70
N SER A 135 -15.55 -14.08 11.27
CA SER A 135 -16.83 -13.85 11.94
C SER A 135 -17.87 -14.91 11.53
N ASN A 136 -19.08 -14.83 12.07
CA ASN A 136 -20.20 -15.66 11.62
C ASN A 136 -20.70 -15.27 10.19
N LYS A 137 -20.06 -14.26 9.56
CA LYS A 137 -20.27 -13.86 8.17
C LYS A 137 -19.05 -14.26 7.36
N VAL A 138 -19.29 -14.73 6.15
CA VAL A 138 -18.25 -15.11 5.21
C VAL A 138 -17.66 -13.86 4.57
N GLU A 139 -16.34 -13.82 4.46
CA GLU A 139 -15.63 -12.72 3.79
C GLU A 139 -15.66 -12.94 2.28
N PHE A 140 -16.02 -11.88 1.57
CA PHE A 140 -15.93 -11.82 0.12
C PHE A 140 -14.46 -11.72 -0.30
N ASP A 141 -14.03 -12.57 -1.24
CA ASP A 141 -12.68 -12.57 -1.78
C ASP A 141 -12.63 -11.88 -3.16
N TYR A 142 -13.13 -12.55 -4.17
CA TYR A 142 -13.25 -12.00 -5.52
C TYR A 142 -14.42 -12.65 -6.30
N PRO A 143 -14.93 -12.00 -7.36
CA PRO A 143 -16.02 -12.55 -8.15
C PRO A 143 -15.52 -13.67 -9.05
N ILE A 144 -16.16 -14.83 -8.99
CA ILE A 144 -15.94 -15.94 -9.93
C ILE A 144 -16.85 -15.72 -11.13
N THR A 145 -16.27 -15.42 -12.27
CA THR A 145 -17.04 -15.29 -13.52
C THR A 145 -17.23 -16.68 -14.12
N SER A 146 -18.33 -17.34 -13.80
CA SER A 146 -18.76 -18.53 -14.53
C SER A 146 -19.89 -18.16 -15.50
N SER A 147 -20.01 -18.87 -16.60
CA SER A 147 -20.99 -18.59 -17.67
C SER A 147 -22.46 -18.75 -17.23
N THR A 148 -22.73 -19.27 -16.04
CA THR A 148 -24.07 -19.68 -15.60
C THR A 148 -24.55 -19.07 -14.28
N LYS A 149 -23.66 -18.64 -13.39
CA LYS A 149 -24.02 -17.99 -12.11
C LYS A 149 -22.94 -17.02 -11.68
N ALA A 150 -23.35 -15.91 -11.10
CA ALA A 150 -22.45 -15.02 -10.38
C ALA A 150 -22.17 -15.64 -9.00
N GLU A 151 -21.03 -16.27 -8.86
CA GLU A 151 -20.55 -16.81 -7.59
C GLU A 151 -19.38 -15.95 -7.10
N ASN A 152 -19.21 -15.89 -5.79
CA ASN A 152 -18.09 -15.19 -5.16
C ASN A 152 -17.16 -16.20 -4.52
N ALA A 153 -15.87 -15.99 -4.63
CA ALA A 153 -14.90 -16.69 -3.81
C ALA A 153 -15.02 -16.18 -2.36
N GLU A 154 -14.82 -17.09 -1.43
CA GLU A 154 -14.89 -16.84 0.00
C GLU A 154 -13.50 -16.98 0.62
N ASN A 155 -13.22 -16.20 1.66
CA ASN A 155 -11.95 -16.26 2.38
C ASN A 155 -12.15 -16.45 3.88
N ALA A 156 -11.19 -17.15 4.48
CA ALA A 156 -10.98 -17.18 5.93
C ALA A 156 -9.58 -16.62 6.21
N TYR A 157 -9.49 -15.62 7.05
CA TYR A 157 -8.24 -14.97 7.40
C TYR A 157 -7.36 -15.85 8.29
N ASP A 158 -6.17 -16.19 7.85
CA ASP A 158 -5.17 -16.98 8.58
C ASP A 158 -3.95 -16.15 9.04
N GLY A 159 -3.93 -14.83 8.75
CA GLY A 159 -2.85 -13.93 9.13
C GLY A 159 -2.69 -13.78 10.66
N GLN A 160 -1.53 -13.27 11.08
CA GLN A 160 -1.21 -13.11 12.49
C GLN A 160 -1.83 -11.86 13.12
N ALA A 161 -2.19 -10.85 12.32
CA ALA A 161 -2.77 -9.63 12.83
C ALA A 161 -4.18 -9.82 13.40
N GLY A 162 -4.58 -8.85 14.21
CA GLY A 162 -5.91 -8.80 14.80
C GLY A 162 -5.92 -9.15 16.28
N LEU A 163 -6.95 -8.65 16.95
CA LEU A 163 -7.18 -8.83 18.36
C LEU A 163 -8.33 -9.83 18.56
N SER A 164 -8.06 -10.93 19.26
CA SER A 164 -9.11 -11.83 19.75
C SER A 164 -9.51 -11.33 21.14
N LEU A 165 -10.68 -10.73 21.26
CA LEU A 165 -11.11 -10.02 22.46
C LEU A 165 -12.30 -10.71 23.11
N ASN A 166 -12.28 -10.79 24.45
CA ASN A 166 -13.46 -11.11 25.23
C ASN A 166 -14.48 -9.95 25.16
N PHE A 167 -15.67 -10.14 25.73
CA PHE A 167 -16.73 -9.14 25.66
C PHE A 167 -16.34 -7.79 26.27
N PHE A 168 -15.65 -7.79 27.40
CA PHE A 168 -15.26 -6.54 28.09
C PHE A 168 -14.19 -5.78 27.32
N ASP A 169 -13.17 -6.47 26.82
CA ASP A 169 -12.11 -5.85 26.03
C ASP A 169 -12.67 -5.31 24.70
N ARG A 170 -13.63 -6.03 24.11
CA ARG A 170 -14.34 -5.59 22.90
C ARG A 170 -15.19 -4.34 23.17
N LEU A 171 -15.81 -4.23 24.34
CA LEU A 171 -16.55 -3.04 24.75
C LEU A 171 -15.61 -1.83 24.89
N ILE A 172 -14.46 -2.01 25.52
CA ILE A 172 -13.43 -0.97 25.67
C ILE A 172 -12.94 -0.50 24.28
N LEU A 173 -12.65 -1.46 23.40
CA LEU A 173 -12.23 -1.14 22.02
C LEU A 173 -13.32 -0.40 21.25
N ALA A 174 -14.58 -0.82 21.38
CA ALA A 174 -15.72 -0.18 20.72
C ALA A 174 -15.90 1.28 21.15
N ILE A 175 -15.68 1.56 22.44
CA ILE A 175 -15.70 2.94 22.95
C ILE A 175 -14.52 3.75 22.38
N LYS A 176 -13.32 3.17 22.36
CA LYS A 176 -12.12 3.82 21.79
C LYS A 176 -12.27 4.15 20.30
N GLU A 177 -12.80 3.23 19.52
CA GLU A 177 -13.00 3.40 18.07
C GLU A 177 -14.31 4.13 17.72
N ASN A 178 -15.10 4.53 18.75
CA ASN A 178 -16.43 5.13 18.61
C ASN A 178 -17.40 4.29 17.78
N ASP A 179 -17.36 2.97 17.99
CA ASP A 179 -18.14 1.96 17.27
C ASP A 179 -18.86 1.01 18.22
N LEU A 180 -19.96 1.47 18.81
CA LEU A 180 -20.74 0.65 19.75
C LEU A 180 -21.40 -0.58 19.10
N GLN A 181 -21.59 -0.58 17.78
CA GLN A 181 -22.15 -1.74 17.07
C GLN A 181 -21.19 -2.94 17.15
N LEU A 182 -19.89 -2.69 17.21
CA LEU A 182 -18.87 -3.72 17.39
C LEU A 182 -19.05 -4.46 18.74
N ALA A 183 -19.35 -3.72 19.83
CA ALA A 183 -19.50 -4.29 21.18
C ALA A 183 -20.65 -5.30 21.26
N PHE A 184 -21.79 -4.95 20.68
CA PHE A 184 -23.03 -5.74 20.81
C PHE A 184 -23.32 -6.65 19.62
N SER A 185 -22.38 -6.78 18.68
CA SER A 185 -22.55 -7.63 17.52
C SER A 185 -22.57 -9.11 17.89
N ASN A 186 -23.60 -9.83 17.43
CA ASN A 186 -23.70 -11.28 17.53
C ASN A 186 -22.92 -12.03 16.43
N LYS A 187 -22.24 -11.29 15.54
CA LYS A 187 -21.45 -11.87 14.45
C LYS A 187 -20.01 -12.21 14.88
N VAL A 188 -19.55 -11.61 15.97
CA VAL A 188 -18.23 -11.87 16.54
C VAL A 188 -18.30 -13.15 17.39
N ASN A 189 -17.43 -14.09 17.09
CA ASN A 189 -17.26 -15.35 17.79
C ASN A 189 -15.86 -15.47 18.42
N SER A 190 -15.53 -16.62 19.02
CA SER A 190 -14.24 -16.87 19.68
C SER A 190 -13.04 -16.91 18.73
N GLU A 191 -13.27 -17.18 17.43
CA GLU A 191 -12.23 -17.26 16.40
C GLU A 191 -12.03 -15.93 15.69
N SER A 192 -12.94 -14.97 15.92
CA SER A 192 -12.91 -13.69 15.25
C SER A 192 -11.69 -12.87 15.66
N LYS A 193 -11.06 -12.24 14.67
CA LYS A 193 -9.98 -11.28 14.85
C LYS A 193 -10.44 -9.88 14.44
N ILE A 194 -10.23 -8.91 15.30
CA ILE A 194 -10.60 -7.52 15.08
C ILE A 194 -9.35 -6.76 14.59
N LEU A 195 -9.37 -6.32 13.34
CA LEU A 195 -8.29 -5.58 12.70
C LEU A 195 -8.53 -4.08 12.88
N ILE A 196 -7.58 -3.40 13.53
CA ILE A 196 -7.56 -1.96 13.78
C ILE A 196 -6.33 -1.30 13.18
N ASN A 197 -6.35 0.03 13.05
CA ASN A 197 -5.24 0.80 12.46
C ASN A 197 -4.79 0.21 11.12
N ARG A 198 -5.74 -0.06 10.24
CA ARG A 198 -5.51 -0.72 8.97
C ARG A 198 -4.94 0.21 7.91
N ASN A 199 -5.20 1.53 8.01
CA ASN A 199 -4.53 2.51 7.15
C ASN A 199 -3.04 2.52 7.46
N ILE A 200 -2.22 2.27 6.46
CA ILE A 200 -0.78 2.03 6.58
C ILE A 200 -0.02 3.27 7.06
N ILE A 201 -0.42 4.47 6.61
CA ILE A 201 0.21 5.73 7.06
C ILE A 201 -0.13 5.99 8.52
N LYS A 202 -1.41 5.84 8.90
CA LYS A 202 -1.86 5.99 10.30
C LYS A 202 -1.16 4.97 11.20
N ARG A 203 -0.97 3.73 10.71
CA ARG A 203 -0.28 2.66 11.42
C ARG A 203 1.18 3.00 11.67
N ALA A 204 1.91 3.46 10.64
CA ALA A 204 3.30 3.92 10.76
C ALA A 204 3.42 5.11 11.72
N LYS A 205 2.54 6.12 11.59
CA LYS A 205 2.50 7.29 12.48
C LYS A 205 2.21 6.91 13.94
N THR A 206 1.43 5.87 14.19
CA THR A 206 1.13 5.39 15.56
C THR A 206 2.36 4.75 16.21
N LEU A 207 3.16 4.01 15.44
CA LEU A 207 4.37 3.36 15.94
C LEU A 207 5.53 4.34 16.10
N MET A 208 5.69 5.26 15.16
CA MET A 208 6.79 6.23 15.14
C MET A 208 6.28 7.63 14.78
N PRO A 209 5.71 8.39 15.74
CA PRO A 209 5.08 9.70 15.48
C PRO A 209 6.07 10.83 15.20
N TYR A 210 7.37 10.62 15.39
CA TYR A 210 8.42 11.64 15.27
C TYR A 210 9.01 11.76 13.87
N VAL A 211 8.62 10.88 12.94
CA VAL A 211 8.99 10.88 11.52
C VAL A 211 7.84 11.46 10.72
N SER A 212 8.15 12.28 9.72
CA SER A 212 7.17 12.74 8.73
C SER A 212 7.11 11.73 7.59
N TYR A 213 5.92 11.30 7.22
CA TYR A 213 5.72 10.27 6.20
C TYR A 213 5.16 10.85 4.92
N ASP A 214 5.62 10.34 3.77
CA ASP A 214 5.03 10.65 2.48
C ASP A 214 3.56 10.19 2.45
N GLU A 215 2.70 11.01 1.86
CA GLU A 215 1.27 10.71 1.69
C GLU A 215 0.98 9.84 0.46
N ASN A 216 2.01 9.55 -0.35
CA ASN A 216 1.92 8.74 -1.56
C ASN A 216 2.74 7.44 -1.45
N PRO A 217 2.42 6.53 -0.53
CA PRO A 217 3.07 5.22 -0.47
C PRO A 217 2.81 4.43 -1.76
N TYR A 218 3.71 3.51 -2.07
CA TYR A 218 3.59 2.66 -3.24
C TYR A 218 3.61 1.18 -2.86
N LEU A 219 2.88 0.38 -3.63
CA LEU A 219 2.79 -1.06 -3.42
C LEU A 219 3.78 -1.78 -4.33
N VAL A 220 4.53 -2.71 -3.76
CA VAL A 220 5.45 -3.58 -4.49
C VAL A 220 5.13 -5.05 -4.22
N THR A 221 5.45 -5.90 -5.19
CA THR A 221 5.43 -7.35 -5.01
C THR A 221 6.85 -7.81 -4.77
N THR A 222 7.10 -8.48 -3.65
CA THR A 222 8.41 -9.04 -3.33
C THR A 222 8.69 -10.29 -4.16
N ASN A 223 9.95 -10.73 -4.20
CA ASN A 223 10.34 -11.99 -4.86
C ASN A 223 9.64 -13.23 -4.28
N GLU A 224 9.14 -13.17 -3.04
CA GLU A 224 8.31 -14.22 -2.43
C GLU A 224 6.83 -14.15 -2.86
N GLY A 225 6.44 -13.16 -3.65
CA GLY A 225 5.07 -12.94 -4.10
C GLY A 225 4.17 -12.28 -3.04
N LYS A 226 4.74 -11.63 -2.03
CA LYS A 226 3.97 -10.86 -1.04
C LYS A 226 3.78 -9.43 -1.50
N LEU A 227 2.63 -8.86 -1.18
CA LEU A 227 2.33 -7.45 -1.40
C LEU A 227 2.79 -6.62 -0.20
N VAL A 228 3.67 -5.66 -0.42
CA VAL A 228 4.25 -4.81 0.61
C VAL A 228 4.12 -3.35 0.21
N TRP A 229 3.56 -2.54 1.12
CA TRP A 229 3.54 -1.10 0.99
C TRP A 229 4.87 -0.51 1.42
N VAL A 230 5.39 0.42 0.64
CA VAL A 230 6.60 1.17 0.96
C VAL A 230 6.22 2.63 1.19
N ILE A 231 6.62 3.16 2.35
CA ILE A 231 6.37 4.54 2.76
C ILE A 231 7.70 5.21 3.01
N ASP A 232 7.95 6.32 2.34
CA ASP A 232 9.12 7.16 2.61
C ASP A 232 8.92 7.96 3.89
N GLY A 233 9.93 7.96 4.75
CA GLY A 233 9.94 8.66 6.03
C GLY A 233 11.06 9.69 6.11
N TYR A 234 10.72 10.88 6.58
CA TYR A 234 11.60 12.03 6.65
C TYR A 234 11.85 12.45 8.10
N THR A 235 13.11 12.63 8.43
CA THR A 235 13.51 13.37 9.64
C THR A 235 13.48 14.86 9.33
N ILE A 236 12.93 15.66 10.22
CA ILE A 236 12.78 17.11 10.05
C ILE A 236 13.26 17.83 11.29
N SER A 237 13.79 19.05 11.14
CA SER A 237 14.12 19.96 12.23
C SER A 237 13.96 21.41 11.79
N GLU A 238 13.69 22.27 12.76
CA GLU A 238 13.70 23.74 12.59
C GLU A 238 14.93 24.41 13.24
N CYS A 239 15.82 23.60 13.82
CA CYS A 239 16.92 24.07 14.65
C CYS A 239 18.30 23.80 14.02
N TYR A 240 18.40 23.61 12.71
CA TYR A 240 19.70 23.42 12.06
C TYR A 240 20.47 24.75 12.00
N PRO A 241 21.73 24.79 12.48
CA PRO A 241 22.48 26.03 12.58
C PRO A 241 22.74 26.64 11.20
N TYR A 242 22.69 27.97 11.14
CA TYR A 242 23.03 28.80 9.94
C TYR A 242 22.22 28.50 8.68
N SER A 243 21.10 27.82 8.80
CA SER A 243 20.21 27.51 7.66
C SER A 243 18.91 28.33 7.77
N GLN A 244 18.47 28.88 6.65
CA GLN A 244 17.20 29.63 6.59
C GLN A 244 16.02 28.67 6.72
N LYS A 245 15.03 29.08 7.53
CA LYS A 245 13.76 28.35 7.65
C LYS A 245 12.90 28.56 6.41
N LEU A 246 12.32 27.46 5.91
CA LEU A 246 11.35 27.46 4.83
C LEU A 246 10.01 26.95 5.37
N THR A 247 8.92 27.53 4.88
CA THR A 247 7.58 27.00 5.10
C THR A 247 7.23 26.13 3.91
N LEU A 248 7.11 24.83 4.11
CA LEU A 248 6.64 23.90 3.09
C LEU A 248 5.15 23.65 3.31
N GLU A 249 4.39 23.74 2.22
CA GLU A 249 2.93 23.53 2.20
C GLU A 249 2.58 22.19 1.53
N ASP A 250 3.47 21.22 1.59
CA ASP A 250 3.18 19.88 1.08
C ASP A 250 2.60 18.96 2.17
N GLY A 251 2.04 17.86 1.76
CA GLY A 251 1.42 16.86 2.63
C GLY A 251 2.38 16.21 3.63
N ILE A 252 3.70 16.31 3.42
CA ILE A 252 4.72 15.70 4.29
C ILE A 252 4.84 16.46 5.61
N ILE A 253 4.71 17.80 5.60
CA ILE A 253 5.19 18.66 6.69
C ILE A 253 4.08 19.51 7.34
N ASN A 254 2.86 19.51 6.79
CA ASN A 254 1.70 20.22 7.37
C ASN A 254 1.99 21.68 7.80
N LYS A 255 2.51 22.51 6.90
CA LYS A 255 2.79 23.95 7.13
C LYS A 255 3.78 24.26 8.26
N LYS A 256 4.67 23.35 8.62
CA LYS A 256 5.74 23.63 9.58
C LYS A 256 6.87 24.42 8.92
N GLN A 257 7.47 25.32 9.68
CA GLN A 257 8.74 25.91 9.31
C GLN A 257 9.84 24.92 9.62
N ILE A 258 10.61 24.54 8.62
CA ILE A 258 11.76 23.65 8.77
C ILE A 258 12.99 24.22 8.09
N ASN A 259 14.16 23.80 8.55
CA ASN A 259 15.44 24.10 7.91
C ASN A 259 16.35 22.87 7.80
N TYR A 260 15.80 21.70 8.06
CA TYR A 260 16.44 20.39 7.87
C TYR A 260 15.41 19.37 7.48
N ILE A 261 15.70 18.60 6.44
CA ILE A 261 14.91 17.45 5.99
C ILE A 261 15.83 16.40 5.38
N ARG A 262 15.63 15.13 5.75
CA ARG A 262 16.29 13.97 5.11
C ARG A 262 15.33 12.80 4.97
N ASN A 263 15.38 12.12 3.83
CA ASN A 263 14.71 10.85 3.62
C ASN A 263 15.56 9.72 4.23
N SER A 264 15.46 9.56 5.53
CA SER A 264 16.34 8.66 6.31
C SER A 264 15.67 7.34 6.69
N VAL A 265 14.38 7.17 6.40
CA VAL A 265 13.61 5.99 6.78
C VAL A 265 12.78 5.50 5.60
N LYS A 266 12.81 4.18 5.37
CA LYS A 266 11.78 3.49 4.59
C LYS A 266 10.99 2.58 5.51
N VAL A 267 9.67 2.67 5.43
CA VAL A 267 8.75 1.82 6.21
C VAL A 267 8.11 0.84 5.26
N LEU A 268 8.24 -0.43 5.58
CA LEU A 268 7.58 -1.51 4.86
C LEU A 268 6.41 -2.00 5.68
N VAL A 269 5.23 -2.06 5.07
CA VAL A 269 4.01 -2.59 5.71
C VAL A 269 3.48 -3.73 4.85
N ASP A 270 3.43 -4.93 5.43
CA ASP A 270 2.82 -6.08 4.78
C ASP A 270 1.32 -5.82 4.57
N ALA A 271 0.84 -6.00 3.34
CA ALA A 271 -0.55 -5.71 2.99
C ALA A 271 -1.54 -6.73 3.57
N TYR A 272 -1.08 -7.93 3.90
CA TYR A 272 -1.92 -9.02 4.42
C TYR A 272 -2.04 -9.00 5.94
N ASP A 273 -0.90 -9.00 6.65
CA ASP A 273 -0.87 -9.09 8.12
C ASP A 273 -0.55 -7.77 8.82
N GLY A 274 -0.21 -6.71 8.07
CA GLY A 274 0.05 -5.39 8.62
C GLY A 274 1.32 -5.29 9.45
N THR A 275 2.25 -6.23 9.34
CA THR A 275 3.57 -6.14 9.97
C THR A 275 4.31 -4.91 9.44
N VAL A 276 4.87 -4.11 10.36
CA VAL A 276 5.58 -2.87 10.02
C VAL A 276 7.05 -3.04 10.33
N LYS A 277 7.90 -2.73 9.35
CA LYS A 277 9.36 -2.73 9.49
C LYS A 277 9.92 -1.36 9.13
N PHE A 278 10.78 -0.81 9.99
CA PHE A 278 11.43 0.48 9.78
C PHE A 278 12.90 0.26 9.40
N TYR A 279 13.25 0.65 8.18
CA TYR A 279 14.62 0.57 7.65
C TYR A 279 15.27 1.94 7.67
N ILE A 280 16.49 2.05 8.18
CA ILE A 280 17.30 3.28 8.12
C ILE A 280 18.05 3.30 6.81
N THR A 281 17.71 4.25 5.94
CA THR A 281 18.32 4.43 4.61
C THR A 281 19.52 5.38 4.63
N ASP A 282 19.54 6.38 5.54
CA ASP A 282 20.66 7.29 5.72
C ASP A 282 21.22 7.23 7.16
N ARG A 283 22.29 6.49 7.33
CA ARG A 283 22.98 6.37 8.63
C ARG A 283 23.84 7.57 9.00
N ASN A 284 24.01 8.54 8.09
CA ASN A 284 24.68 9.81 8.37
C ASN A 284 23.72 10.85 8.95
N ASP A 285 22.43 10.55 9.02
CA ASP A 285 21.46 11.42 9.67
C ASP A 285 21.53 11.29 11.20
N PRO A 286 21.96 12.33 11.93
CA PRO A 286 22.10 12.28 13.38
C PRO A 286 20.76 12.10 14.09
N ILE A 287 19.64 12.57 13.51
CA ILE A 287 18.32 12.49 14.11
C ILE A 287 17.85 11.05 14.15
N ILE A 288 17.89 10.36 12.99
CA ILE A 288 17.44 8.97 12.95
C ILE A 288 18.34 8.04 13.76
N MET A 289 19.65 8.32 13.80
CA MET A 289 20.61 7.57 14.63
C MET A 289 20.36 7.78 16.14
N ALA A 290 19.87 8.95 16.55
CA ALA A 290 19.41 9.17 17.91
C ALA A 290 18.16 8.36 18.22
N TYR A 291 17.15 8.38 17.31
CA TYR A 291 15.94 7.57 17.47
C TYR A 291 16.24 6.08 17.52
N GLN A 292 17.15 5.57 16.70
CA GLN A 292 17.57 4.16 16.76
C GLN A 292 18.13 3.76 18.13
N LYS A 293 18.89 4.66 18.77
CA LYS A 293 19.42 4.42 20.11
C LYS A 293 18.32 4.45 21.20
N MET A 294 17.30 5.29 21.01
CA MET A 294 16.18 5.41 21.95
C MET A 294 15.18 4.26 21.81
N TYR A 295 14.91 3.81 20.59
CA TYR A 295 13.89 2.81 20.24
C TYR A 295 14.56 1.61 19.53
N LYS A 296 15.37 0.85 20.27
CA LYS A 296 16.23 -0.21 19.70
C LYS A 296 15.47 -1.29 18.96
N ASP A 297 14.29 -1.66 19.46
CA ASP A 297 13.50 -2.77 18.93
C ASP A 297 12.53 -2.35 17.80
N LEU A 298 12.52 -1.05 17.45
CA LEU A 298 11.61 -0.52 16.42
C LEU A 298 12.22 -0.65 15.02
N PHE A 299 13.53 -0.49 14.93
CA PHE A 299 14.23 -0.51 13.66
C PHE A 299 14.82 -1.89 13.36
N VAL A 300 14.78 -2.23 12.11
CA VAL A 300 15.38 -3.47 11.61
C VAL A 300 16.88 -3.47 11.83
N ASP A 301 17.47 -4.64 12.08
CA ASP A 301 18.90 -4.81 12.28
C ASP A 301 19.71 -4.26 11.09
N LYS A 302 20.94 -3.82 11.39
CA LYS A 302 21.82 -3.18 10.41
C LYS A 302 22.12 -4.06 9.18
N ASP A 303 22.12 -5.36 9.39
CA ASP A 303 22.51 -6.36 8.38
C ASP A 303 21.29 -6.87 7.57
N GLU A 304 20.06 -6.53 7.98
CA GLU A 304 18.85 -6.84 7.23
C GLU A 304 18.62 -5.77 6.14
N THR A 305 18.68 -6.19 4.91
CA THR A 305 18.42 -5.33 3.73
C THR A 305 16.92 -5.24 3.45
N ILE A 306 16.53 -4.17 2.76
CA ILE A 306 15.18 -4.06 2.21
C ILE A 306 14.98 -5.21 1.22
N PRO A 307 13.90 -6.00 1.30
CA PRO A 307 13.60 -7.06 0.33
C PRO A 307 13.55 -6.51 -1.10
N GLU A 308 14.11 -7.27 -2.04
CA GLU A 308 14.04 -6.97 -3.47
C GLU A 308 12.66 -7.27 -4.05
#